data_2ff15d646a2203f7b913f03b97674c9f
#
_entry.id   2ff15d646a2203f7b913f03b97674c9f
#
_cell.length_a   1.000
_cell.length_b   1.000
_cell.length_c   1.000
_cell.angle_alpha   90.00
_cell.angle_beta   90.00
_cell.angle_gamma   90.00
#
_symmetry.space_group_name_H-M   'P 1'
#
loop_
_entity.id
_entity.type
_entity.pdbx_description
1 polymer ?
#
loop_
_entity_poly.entity_id
_entity_poly.type
_entity_poly.pdbx_seq_one_letter_code
_entity_poly.pdbx_strand_id
1 'polypeptide(L)'
;MFSGVRKCGKAEPAQPIQEKTERLKEVLWQADAVLMGAGAGLSTSAGFTYSGERFRMYFSDFEKKYGFHDMYSGGFYPYDSLEEYWAYWSRYIYVNRYMDAPKPVYRELYDLVKDKDYFV
;
A
#
# COMPACT_ATOMS: atom_id res chain seq x y z
N MET A 1 -15.36 32.98 28.67
CA MET A 1 -16.32 31.86 28.69
C MET A 1 -16.61 31.40 27.27
N PHE A 2 -15.94 30.38 26.80
CA PHE A 2 -16.26 29.75 25.52
C PHE A 2 -16.62 28.28 25.80
N SER A 3 -17.93 28.01 25.92
CA SER A 3 -18.47 26.70 25.99
C SER A 3 -19.12 26.38 24.64
N GLY A 4 -18.35 25.81 23.73
CA GLY A 4 -18.80 25.28 22.45
C GLY A 4 -18.55 23.79 22.40
N VAL A 5 -19.36 22.99 23.10
CA VAL A 5 -19.37 21.55 22.91
C VAL A 5 -19.90 21.27 21.51
N ARG A 6 -19.00 20.89 20.57
CA ARG A 6 -19.40 20.34 19.28
C ARG A 6 -20.12 19.01 19.55
N LYS A 7 -21.43 18.97 19.31
CA LYS A 7 -22.19 17.72 19.29
C LYS A 7 -21.57 16.81 18.24
N CYS A 8 -21.06 15.68 18.69
CA CYS A 8 -20.65 14.58 17.80
C CYS A 8 -21.87 14.20 16.96
N GLY A 9 -21.83 14.50 15.66
CA GLY A 9 -22.87 14.10 14.73
C GLY A 9 -23.03 12.59 14.76
N LYS A 10 -24.26 12.09 14.80
CA LYS A 10 -24.54 10.65 14.65
C LYS A 10 -23.93 10.22 13.33
N ALA A 11 -23.10 9.19 13.35
CA ALA A 11 -22.56 8.57 12.15
C ALA A 11 -23.75 8.11 11.29
N GLU A 12 -23.82 8.57 10.05
CA GLU A 12 -24.81 8.09 9.10
C GLU A 12 -24.62 6.57 8.90
N PRO A 13 -25.70 5.79 8.74
CA PRO A 13 -25.59 4.36 8.49
C PRO A 13 -24.74 4.14 7.24
N ALA A 14 -23.78 3.20 7.31
CA ALA A 14 -22.87 2.90 6.22
C ALA A 14 -23.67 2.47 4.99
N GLN A 15 -23.58 3.24 3.91
CA GLN A 15 -24.20 2.90 2.62
C GLN A 15 -23.66 1.55 2.11
N PRO A 16 -24.51 0.72 1.44
CA PRO A 16 -24.06 -0.50 0.83
C PRO A 16 -22.88 -0.28 -0.13
N ILE A 17 -21.94 -1.21 -0.17
CA ILE A 17 -20.73 -1.10 -1.04
C ILE A 17 -21.12 -0.88 -2.50
N GLN A 18 -22.19 -1.52 -2.97
CA GLN A 18 -22.69 -1.35 -4.34
C GLN A 18 -23.08 0.10 -4.66
N GLU A 19 -23.82 0.76 -3.77
CA GLU A 19 -24.23 2.15 -3.95
C GLU A 19 -23.00 3.09 -4.02
N LYS A 20 -22.03 2.88 -3.16
CA LYS A 20 -20.76 3.64 -3.19
C LYS A 20 -19.98 3.41 -4.48
N THR A 21 -19.99 2.18 -4.99
CA THR A 21 -19.28 1.83 -6.23
C THR A 21 -19.95 2.48 -7.43
N GLU A 22 -21.27 2.46 -7.52
CA GLU A 22 -22.00 3.12 -8.62
C GLU A 22 -21.80 4.64 -8.58
N ARG A 23 -21.88 5.26 -7.41
CA ARG A 23 -21.58 6.68 -7.24
C ARG A 23 -20.15 7.02 -7.67
N LEU A 24 -19.16 6.19 -7.31
CA LEU A 24 -17.78 6.38 -7.74
C LEU A 24 -17.63 6.32 -9.27
N LYS A 25 -18.30 5.36 -9.91
CA LYS A 25 -18.32 5.26 -11.38
C LYS A 25 -18.89 6.51 -12.04
N GLU A 26 -20.01 7.01 -11.53
CA GLU A 26 -20.65 8.25 -12.03
C GLU A 26 -19.69 9.44 -11.91
N VAL A 27 -19.08 9.63 -10.74
CA VAL A 27 -18.14 10.73 -10.49
C VAL A 27 -16.91 10.62 -11.41
N LEU A 28 -16.34 9.44 -11.55
CA LEU A 28 -15.22 9.21 -12.47
C LEU A 28 -15.62 9.48 -13.93
N TRP A 29 -16.82 9.07 -14.33
CA TRP A 29 -17.31 9.30 -15.69
C TRP A 29 -17.46 10.79 -16.02
N GLN A 30 -17.97 11.58 -15.06
CA GLN A 30 -18.22 13.01 -15.20
C GLN A 30 -16.98 13.88 -15.03
N ALA A 31 -15.90 13.34 -14.45
CA ALA A 31 -14.68 14.09 -14.17
C ALA A 31 -13.91 14.40 -15.45
N ASP A 32 -13.47 15.65 -15.63
CA ASP A 32 -12.56 16.08 -16.69
C ASP A 32 -11.13 15.61 -16.44
N ALA A 33 -10.73 15.57 -15.15
CA ALA A 33 -9.41 15.12 -14.72
C ALA A 33 -9.49 14.35 -13.40
N VAL A 34 -8.52 13.46 -13.14
CA VAL A 34 -8.46 12.63 -11.93
C VAL A 34 -7.12 12.83 -11.22
N LEU A 35 -7.16 13.22 -9.95
CA LEU A 35 -5.99 13.25 -9.08
C LEU A 35 -6.00 12.02 -8.15
N MET A 36 -4.95 11.21 -8.20
CA MET A 36 -4.79 10.03 -7.35
C MET A 36 -3.71 10.24 -6.30
N GLY A 37 -4.09 10.20 -5.02
CA GLY A 37 -3.15 10.13 -3.90
C GLY A 37 -3.08 8.71 -3.38
N ALA A 38 -1.90 8.09 -3.41
CA ALA A 38 -1.71 6.73 -2.95
C ALA A 38 -0.44 6.60 -2.09
N GLY A 39 -0.52 5.76 -1.08
CA GLY A 39 0.60 5.42 -0.19
C GLY A 39 0.86 3.91 -0.18
N ALA A 40 1.58 3.45 0.85
CA ALA A 40 1.93 2.04 1.04
C ALA A 40 0.73 1.08 1.05
N GLY A 41 -0.46 1.55 1.42
CA GLY A 41 -1.68 0.75 1.40
C GLY A 41 -2.06 0.23 0.01
N LEU A 42 -1.80 1.01 -1.05
CA LEU A 42 -2.02 0.56 -2.42
C LEU A 42 -1.10 -0.62 -2.76
N SER A 43 0.18 -0.53 -2.42
CA SER A 43 1.14 -1.61 -2.63
C SER A 43 0.78 -2.87 -1.82
N THR A 44 0.33 -2.69 -0.58
CA THR A 44 -0.15 -3.81 0.25
C THR A 44 -1.35 -4.50 -0.39
N SER A 45 -2.32 -3.74 -0.93
CA SER A 45 -3.47 -4.31 -1.65
C SER A 45 -3.06 -5.05 -2.92
N ALA A 46 -2.00 -4.60 -3.60
CA ALA A 46 -1.39 -5.29 -4.74
C ALA A 46 -0.57 -6.56 -4.35
N GLY A 47 -0.47 -6.86 -3.05
CA GLY A 47 0.20 -8.04 -2.53
C GLY A 47 1.63 -7.83 -2.06
N PHE A 48 2.15 -6.60 -2.07
CA PHE A 48 3.46 -6.27 -1.50
C PHE A 48 3.38 -6.11 0.02
N THR A 49 3.08 -7.22 0.70
CA THR A 49 3.05 -7.26 2.16
C THR A 49 4.47 -7.35 2.73
N TYR A 50 4.73 -6.70 3.85
CA TYR A 50 6.04 -6.68 4.52
C TYR A 50 6.23 -7.77 5.56
N SER A 51 5.16 -8.45 5.94
CA SER A 51 5.15 -9.48 6.97
C SER A 51 4.47 -10.77 6.48
N GLY A 52 4.39 -11.77 7.34
CA GLY A 52 3.69 -13.02 7.08
C GLY A 52 4.38 -13.91 6.07
N GLU A 53 3.59 -14.54 5.20
CA GLU A 53 4.09 -15.55 4.26
C GLU A 53 5.10 -14.98 3.26
N ARG A 54 4.83 -13.78 2.71
CA ARG A 54 5.73 -13.15 1.74
C ARG A 54 7.09 -12.80 2.36
N PHE A 55 7.11 -12.31 3.60
CA PHE A 55 8.36 -12.09 4.31
C PHE A 55 9.14 -13.39 4.48
N ARG A 56 8.51 -14.46 4.96
CA ARG A 56 9.18 -15.75 5.13
C ARG A 56 9.67 -16.36 3.83
N MET A 57 8.96 -16.15 2.73
CA MET A 57 9.37 -16.62 1.42
C MET A 57 10.70 -16.02 0.97
N TYR A 58 10.89 -14.73 1.20
CA TYR A 58 12.07 -14.01 0.67
C TYR A 58 13.15 -13.73 1.71
N PHE A 59 12.86 -13.78 3.02
CA PHE A 59 13.76 -13.37 4.09
C PHE A 59 13.87 -14.36 5.25
N SER A 60 13.53 -15.62 5.04
CA SER A 60 13.62 -16.64 6.10
C SER A 60 15.04 -16.87 6.63
N ASP A 61 16.05 -16.66 5.80
CA ASP A 61 17.47 -16.69 6.20
C ASP A 61 17.83 -15.51 7.11
N PHE A 62 17.34 -14.31 6.79
CA PHE A 62 17.48 -13.14 7.64
C PHE A 62 16.71 -13.26 8.96
N GLU A 63 15.48 -13.77 8.91
CA GLU A 63 14.68 -14.05 10.11
C GLU A 63 15.43 -14.99 11.07
N LYS A 64 16.00 -16.07 10.56
CA LYS A 64 16.76 -17.03 11.37
C LYS A 64 18.05 -16.45 11.95
N LYS A 65 18.75 -15.58 11.18
CA LYS A 65 20.03 -15.01 11.60
C LYS A 65 19.87 -13.83 12.55
N TYR A 66 18.89 -12.95 12.32
CA TYR A 66 18.78 -11.66 12.99
C TYR A 66 17.55 -11.53 13.90
N GLY A 67 16.56 -12.43 13.77
CA GLY A 67 15.40 -12.50 14.67
C GLY A 67 14.28 -11.50 14.40
N PHE A 68 14.32 -10.72 13.32
CA PHE A 68 13.19 -9.88 12.94
C PHE A 68 12.19 -10.63 12.05
N HIS A 69 10.90 -10.22 12.09
CA HIS A 69 9.79 -10.98 11.48
C HIS A 69 9.05 -10.22 10.37
N ASP A 70 9.59 -9.10 9.93
CA ASP A 70 9.02 -8.29 8.85
C ASP A 70 10.09 -7.47 8.15
N MET A 71 9.79 -7.01 6.91
CA MET A 71 10.75 -6.27 6.10
C MET A 71 11.02 -4.85 6.64
N TYR A 72 10.09 -4.27 7.38
CA TYR A 72 10.29 -2.95 7.96
C TYR A 72 11.35 -2.98 9.06
N SER A 73 11.19 -3.93 10.00
CA SER A 73 12.18 -4.15 11.07
C SER A 73 13.56 -4.49 10.52
N GLY A 74 13.63 -5.31 9.45
CA GLY A 74 14.89 -5.63 8.78
C GLY A 74 15.59 -4.42 8.18
N GLY A 75 14.83 -3.43 7.67
CA GLY A 75 15.39 -2.19 7.14
C GLY A 75 16.05 -1.30 8.18
N PHE A 76 15.67 -1.40 9.44
CA PHE A 76 16.25 -0.65 10.57
C PHE A 76 17.21 -1.48 11.43
N TYR A 77 17.46 -2.74 11.05
CA TYR A 77 18.38 -3.58 11.80
C TYR A 77 19.83 -3.06 11.70
N PRO A 78 20.56 -2.95 12.80
CA PRO A 78 21.94 -2.49 12.81
C PRO A 78 22.89 -3.62 12.38
N TYR A 79 23.07 -3.80 11.08
CA TYR A 79 23.95 -4.82 10.52
C TYR A 79 25.42 -4.55 10.87
N ASP A 80 26.18 -5.60 11.15
CA ASP A 80 27.58 -5.49 11.57
C ASP A 80 28.52 -5.13 10.41
N SER A 81 28.11 -5.39 9.16
CA SER A 81 28.92 -5.10 7.96
C SER A 81 28.07 -4.49 6.83
N LEU A 82 28.74 -3.78 5.92
CA LEU A 82 28.11 -3.25 4.71
C LEU A 82 27.66 -4.37 3.76
N GLU A 83 28.34 -5.50 3.76
CA GLU A 83 27.95 -6.68 2.97
C GLU A 83 26.59 -7.21 3.42
N GLU A 84 26.37 -7.35 4.72
CA GLU A 84 25.09 -7.80 5.27
C GLU A 84 23.99 -6.78 5.04
N TYR A 85 24.29 -5.49 5.24
CA TYR A 85 23.37 -4.39 4.96
C TYR A 85 22.91 -4.41 3.50
N TRP A 86 23.85 -4.51 2.55
CA TRP A 86 23.52 -4.53 1.14
C TRP A 86 22.92 -5.86 0.68
N ALA A 87 23.24 -6.98 1.32
CA ALA A 87 22.57 -8.24 1.08
C ALA A 87 21.07 -8.17 1.41
N TYR A 88 20.72 -7.48 2.50
CA TYR A 88 19.33 -7.21 2.84
C TYR A 88 18.68 -6.24 1.85
N TRP A 89 19.27 -5.05 1.68
CA TRP A 89 18.66 -3.98 0.88
C TRP A 89 18.57 -4.29 -0.60
N SER A 90 19.53 -4.96 -1.20
CA SER A 90 19.45 -5.39 -2.60
C SER A 90 18.27 -6.34 -2.82
N ARG A 91 18.09 -7.29 -1.91
CA ARG A 91 16.94 -8.21 -1.94
C ARG A 91 15.62 -7.47 -1.71
N TYR A 92 15.57 -6.59 -0.71
CA TYR A 92 14.39 -5.76 -0.42
C TYR A 92 13.96 -4.94 -1.65
N ILE A 93 14.91 -4.26 -2.28
CA ILE A 93 14.66 -3.46 -3.49
C ILE A 93 14.16 -4.36 -4.62
N TYR A 94 14.81 -5.50 -4.84
CA TYR A 94 14.40 -6.43 -5.88
C TYR A 94 12.96 -6.90 -5.71
N VAL A 95 12.61 -7.44 -4.54
CA VAL A 95 11.28 -8.02 -4.30
C VAL A 95 10.16 -7.00 -4.20
N ASN A 96 10.46 -5.74 -3.87
CA ASN A 96 9.44 -4.70 -3.70
C ASN A 96 9.38 -3.70 -4.86
N ARG A 97 10.42 -3.64 -5.72
CA ARG A 97 10.51 -2.65 -6.80
C ARG A 97 10.56 -3.27 -8.19
N TYR A 98 11.23 -4.41 -8.35
CA TYR A 98 11.50 -4.98 -9.67
C TYR A 98 10.70 -6.25 -9.97
N MET A 99 10.18 -6.93 -8.97
CA MET A 99 9.26 -8.04 -9.19
C MET A 99 7.86 -7.54 -9.55
N ASP A 100 7.16 -8.31 -10.34
CA ASP A 100 5.76 -8.05 -10.67
C ASP A 100 4.88 -8.09 -9.42
N ALA A 101 3.86 -7.23 -9.39
CA ALA A 101 2.89 -7.23 -8.32
C ALA A 101 2.10 -8.55 -8.29
N PRO A 102 1.93 -9.18 -7.12
CA PRO A 102 1.17 -10.42 -7.00
C PRO A 102 -0.30 -10.34 -7.45
N LYS A 103 -0.88 -9.12 -7.40
CA LYS A 103 -2.27 -8.86 -7.79
C LYS A 103 -2.35 -7.70 -8.79
N PRO A 104 -3.35 -7.67 -9.68
CA PRO A 104 -3.42 -6.72 -10.80
C PRO A 104 -3.88 -5.30 -10.40
N VAL A 105 -3.81 -4.92 -9.13
CA VAL A 105 -4.37 -3.67 -8.58
C VAL A 105 -3.87 -2.42 -9.31
N TYR A 106 -2.57 -2.35 -9.63
CA TYR A 106 -2.00 -1.22 -10.36
C TYR A 106 -2.54 -1.14 -11.79
N ARG A 107 -2.70 -2.27 -12.44
CA ARG A 107 -3.24 -2.33 -13.79
C ARG A 107 -4.71 -1.95 -13.82
N GLU A 108 -5.49 -2.48 -12.89
CA GLU A 108 -6.90 -2.16 -12.74
C GLU A 108 -7.11 -0.67 -12.47
N LEU A 109 -6.30 -0.07 -11.58
CA LEU A 109 -6.35 1.36 -11.32
C LEU A 109 -5.97 2.20 -12.56
N TYR A 110 -4.94 1.80 -13.28
CA TYR A 110 -4.55 2.44 -14.54
C TYR A 110 -5.68 2.36 -15.58
N ASP A 111 -6.30 1.20 -15.74
CA ASP A 111 -7.38 1.00 -16.70
C ASP A 111 -8.63 1.85 -16.39
N LEU A 112 -8.84 2.24 -15.14
CA LEU A 112 -9.93 3.17 -14.75
C LEU A 112 -9.68 4.62 -15.22
N VAL A 113 -8.44 5.04 -15.40
CA VAL A 113 -8.11 6.46 -15.63
C VAL A 113 -7.36 6.74 -16.92
N LYS A 114 -6.85 5.72 -17.62
CA LYS A 114 -5.98 5.85 -18.80
C LYS A 114 -6.54 6.73 -19.94
N ASP A 115 -7.88 6.81 -20.03
CA ASP A 115 -8.57 7.58 -21.08
C ASP A 115 -8.97 9.00 -20.61
N LYS A 116 -8.45 9.45 -19.48
CA LYS A 116 -8.68 10.76 -18.88
C LYS A 116 -7.37 11.48 -18.61
N ASP A 117 -7.44 12.78 -18.41
CA ASP A 117 -6.32 13.49 -17.80
C ASP A 117 -6.17 13.04 -16.35
N TYR A 118 -5.02 12.45 -16.02
CA TYR A 118 -4.78 12.00 -14.64
C TYR A 118 -3.38 12.33 -14.15
N PHE A 119 -3.26 12.49 -12.85
CA PHE A 119 -2.00 12.68 -12.13
C PHE A 119 -1.96 11.78 -10.89
N VAL A 120 -0.78 11.16 -10.61
CA VAL A 120 -0.58 10.29 -9.45
C VAL A 120 0.37 10.94 -8.47
#